data_fa5c9fb14d6aa347977cfa172b359598
#
_entry.id   fa5c9fb14d6aa347977cfa172b359598
#
_cell.length_a   1.000
_cell.length_b   1.000
_cell.length_c   1.000
_cell.angle_alpha   90.00
_cell.angle_beta   90.00
_cell.angle_gamma   90.00
#
_symmetry.space_group_name_H-M   'P 1'
#
loop_
_entity.id
_entity.type
_entity.pdbx_description
1 polymer ?
#
loop_
_entity_poly.entity_id
_entity_poly.type
_entity_poly.pdbx_seq_one_letter_code
_entity_poly.pdbx_strand_id
1 'polypeptide(L)'
;GSSLNASGVAGGSGGGAAIYSSTGGTGNSGGYSPVEGYAGGDGTSGGGGGGGASEVGANSPVHSGGDGGDGVANSITGASVTYAGGGGGGGRTDGGKGGTAGAGGSGGGGAGTNDNSAPVAGTDGLGGGGGASGYYSGSSNGADGGSGVVIISYISTTAKAVGGTITSYTDGGDTYQVHTFTSSAAPHTITANGDVANTRAQQKV
;
A
#
# COMPACT_ATOMS: atom_id res chain seq x y z
N GLY A 1 3.81 14.32 19.21
CA GLY A 1 3.29 13.42 20.23
C GLY A 1 2.21 12.56 19.62
N SER A 2 2.39 11.26 19.56
CA SER A 2 1.37 10.34 19.11
C SER A 2 0.21 10.37 20.09
N SER A 3 -0.94 10.85 19.65
CA SER A 3 -2.17 10.74 20.41
C SER A 3 -2.56 9.25 20.46
N LEU A 4 -2.67 8.68 21.64
CA LEU A 4 -3.11 7.29 21.84
C LEU A 4 -4.57 7.05 21.37
N ASN A 5 -5.31 8.13 21.06
CA ASN A 5 -6.71 8.12 20.61
C ASN A 5 -6.86 8.74 19.22
N ALA A 6 -5.88 8.55 18.31
CA ALA A 6 -5.97 9.08 16.96
C ALA A 6 -6.77 8.16 16.04
N SER A 7 -7.81 8.70 15.40
CA SER A 7 -8.50 8.05 14.29
C SER A 7 -7.58 7.95 13.07
N GLY A 8 -7.80 6.94 12.26
CA GLY A 8 -7.13 6.80 10.98
C GLY A 8 -7.45 7.96 10.04
N VAL A 9 -6.50 8.32 9.20
CA VAL A 9 -6.69 9.39 8.20
C VAL A 9 -7.36 8.80 6.96
N ALA A 10 -8.34 9.52 6.41
CA ALA A 10 -9.01 9.16 5.16
C ALA A 10 -8.08 9.35 3.95
N GLY A 11 -8.24 8.51 2.91
CA GLY A 11 -7.42 8.57 1.70
C GLY A 11 -8.00 7.73 0.56
N GLY A 12 -7.20 7.44 -0.47
CA GLY A 12 -7.51 6.39 -1.44
C GLY A 12 -7.68 5.07 -0.68
N SER A 13 -6.67 4.64 0.10
CA SER A 13 -6.83 3.69 1.21
C SER A 13 -6.82 4.43 2.54
N GLY A 14 -7.64 4.01 3.49
CA GLY A 14 -7.74 4.62 4.82
C GLY A 14 -6.64 4.14 5.76
N GLY A 15 -6.13 5.01 6.62
CA GLY A 15 -5.19 4.63 7.68
C GLY A 15 -5.86 3.82 8.78
N GLY A 16 -5.14 2.87 9.39
CA GLY A 16 -5.59 2.18 10.60
C GLY A 16 -5.68 3.13 11.81
N ALA A 17 -6.58 2.84 12.73
CA ALA A 17 -6.76 3.63 13.94
C ALA A 17 -5.70 3.31 15.01
N ALA A 18 -5.41 4.27 15.88
CA ALA A 18 -4.61 4.06 17.07
C ALA A 18 -5.38 3.23 18.11
N ILE A 19 -4.73 2.95 19.25
CA ILE A 19 -5.35 2.25 20.39
C ILE A 19 -6.45 3.09 21.04
N TYR A 20 -7.25 2.47 21.96
CA TYR A 20 -8.31 3.11 22.75
C TYR A 20 -9.53 3.60 21.97
N SER A 21 -10.20 2.69 21.30
CA SER A 21 -11.52 2.91 20.67
C SER A 21 -11.54 4.04 19.62
N SER A 22 -10.49 4.10 18.81
CA SER A 22 -10.41 4.99 17.66
C SER A 22 -10.99 4.33 16.41
N THR A 23 -11.48 5.12 15.48
CA THR A 23 -12.03 4.64 14.20
C THR A 23 -10.99 4.66 13.09
N GLY A 24 -11.03 3.65 12.23
CA GLY A 24 -10.21 3.62 11.00
C GLY A 24 -10.56 4.75 10.05
N GLY A 25 -9.62 5.16 9.24
CA GLY A 25 -9.83 6.15 8.18
C GLY A 25 -10.68 5.56 7.05
N THR A 26 -11.54 6.38 6.45
CA THR A 26 -12.32 5.95 5.28
C THR A 26 -11.42 5.79 4.06
N GLY A 27 -11.62 4.71 3.29
CA GLY A 27 -11.05 4.54 1.96
C GLY A 27 -11.91 5.21 0.88
N ASN A 28 -11.40 5.29 -0.33
CA ASN A 28 -12.06 5.91 -1.49
C ASN A 28 -12.65 7.30 -1.17
N SER A 29 -11.88 8.11 -0.48
CA SER A 29 -12.33 9.39 0.11
C SER A 29 -12.88 10.39 -0.91
N GLY A 30 -12.52 10.26 -2.18
CA GLY A 30 -13.07 11.06 -3.29
C GLY A 30 -14.35 10.49 -3.89
N GLY A 31 -14.81 9.30 -3.47
CA GLY A 31 -15.98 8.63 -4.04
C GLY A 31 -15.81 8.20 -5.49
N TYR A 32 -14.58 7.88 -5.89
CA TYR A 32 -14.23 7.52 -7.27
C TYR A 32 -14.78 6.15 -7.68
N SER A 33 -14.95 5.97 -8.99
CA SER A 33 -15.32 4.69 -9.60
C SER A 33 -14.37 4.42 -10.78
N PRO A 34 -13.63 3.31 -10.78
CA PRO A 34 -13.63 2.25 -9.75
C PRO A 34 -13.14 2.73 -8.38
N VAL A 35 -13.42 1.95 -7.33
CA VAL A 35 -12.94 2.21 -5.96
C VAL A 35 -11.41 2.21 -5.93
N GLU A 36 -10.80 3.25 -5.33
CA GLU A 36 -9.34 3.41 -5.30
C GLU A 36 -8.67 2.68 -4.13
N GLY A 37 -9.44 2.35 -3.09
CA GLY A 37 -8.95 1.65 -1.91
C GLY A 37 -9.99 1.59 -0.80
N TYR A 38 -9.66 0.87 0.26
CA TYR A 38 -10.61 0.51 1.32
C TYR A 38 -10.25 1.16 2.65
N ALA A 39 -11.20 1.14 3.57
CA ALA A 39 -11.04 1.74 4.89
C ALA A 39 -9.96 1.02 5.72
N GLY A 40 -9.33 1.74 6.63
CA GLY A 40 -8.57 1.14 7.71
C GLY A 40 -9.46 0.55 8.79
N GLY A 41 -8.90 -0.35 9.60
CA GLY A 41 -9.53 -0.99 10.73
C GLY A 41 -9.61 -0.09 11.96
N ASP A 42 -10.59 -0.35 12.81
CA ASP A 42 -10.76 0.31 14.10
C ASP A 42 -9.74 -0.20 15.13
N GLY A 43 -9.33 0.69 16.03
CA GLY A 43 -8.50 0.41 17.19
C GLY A 43 -9.33 0.20 18.44
N THR A 44 -9.07 -0.86 19.17
CA THR A 44 -9.63 -1.11 20.52
C THR A 44 -8.57 -0.93 21.61
N SER A 45 -7.91 -1.97 22.03
CA SER A 45 -6.73 -1.95 22.91
C SER A 45 -5.42 -2.26 22.18
N GLY A 46 -5.49 -2.51 20.88
CA GLY A 46 -4.40 -2.46 19.91
C GLY A 46 -4.76 -1.50 18.79
N GLY A 47 -3.88 -1.26 17.85
CA GLY A 47 -4.11 -0.44 16.66
C GLY A 47 -4.78 -1.23 15.53
N GLY A 48 -5.71 -0.62 14.77
CA GLY A 48 -6.28 -1.20 13.55
C GLY A 48 -5.25 -1.28 12.42
N GLY A 49 -5.44 -2.18 11.47
CA GLY A 49 -4.66 -2.25 10.25
C GLY A 49 -5.03 -1.18 9.24
N GLY A 50 -4.11 -0.76 8.39
CA GLY A 50 -4.40 0.13 7.26
C GLY A 50 -5.21 -0.58 6.18
N GLY A 51 -6.07 0.15 5.44
CA GLY A 51 -6.77 -0.39 4.28
C GLY A 51 -5.83 -0.66 3.11
N GLY A 52 -6.11 -1.67 2.34
CA GLY A 52 -5.45 -1.99 1.09
C GLY A 52 -6.24 -1.50 -0.12
N ALA A 53 -5.73 -1.77 -1.32
CA ALA A 53 -6.42 -1.43 -2.55
C ALA A 53 -7.58 -2.39 -2.89
N SER A 54 -7.67 -3.58 -2.29
CA SER A 54 -8.77 -4.52 -2.50
C SER A 54 -9.50 -4.94 -1.22
N GLU A 55 -8.97 -4.60 -0.05
CA GLU A 55 -9.50 -5.09 1.22
C GLU A 55 -9.42 -4.05 2.33
N VAL A 56 -10.40 -4.09 3.22
CA VAL A 56 -10.45 -3.27 4.43
C VAL A 56 -9.39 -3.76 5.43
N GLY A 57 -8.69 -2.84 6.08
CA GLY A 57 -7.82 -3.21 7.20
C GLY A 57 -8.60 -3.83 8.36
N ALA A 58 -8.04 -4.83 8.99
CA ALA A 58 -8.68 -5.52 10.11
C ALA A 58 -8.76 -4.62 11.34
N ASN A 59 -9.89 -4.72 12.04
CA ASN A 59 -10.03 -4.13 13.38
C ASN A 59 -9.07 -4.82 14.34
N SER A 60 -8.58 -4.08 15.34
CA SER A 60 -7.70 -4.67 16.33
C SER A 60 -8.44 -5.68 17.21
N PRO A 61 -7.95 -6.94 17.34
CA PRO A 61 -8.36 -7.81 18.43
C PRO A 61 -7.93 -7.24 19.79
N VAL A 62 -8.42 -7.84 20.88
CA VAL A 62 -8.04 -7.40 22.23
C VAL A 62 -6.52 -7.46 22.40
N HIS A 63 -5.89 -6.32 22.66
CA HIS A 63 -4.45 -6.09 22.82
C HIS A 63 -3.58 -6.37 21.57
N SER A 64 -4.12 -6.94 20.51
CA SER A 64 -3.37 -7.23 19.29
C SER A 64 -3.61 -6.18 18.21
N GLY A 65 -2.65 -5.99 17.31
CA GLY A 65 -2.83 -5.18 16.12
C GLY A 65 -3.72 -5.89 15.09
N GLY A 66 -4.51 -5.12 14.34
CA GLY A 66 -5.25 -5.61 13.17
C GLY A 66 -4.31 -5.76 11.97
N ASP A 67 -4.56 -6.76 11.13
CA ASP A 67 -3.79 -6.94 9.90
C ASP A 67 -4.12 -5.86 8.87
N GLY A 68 -3.16 -5.49 8.04
CA GLY A 68 -3.38 -4.61 6.90
C GLY A 68 -4.22 -5.30 5.83
N GLY A 69 -5.10 -4.55 5.16
CA GLY A 69 -5.90 -5.04 4.04
C GLY A 69 -5.04 -5.35 2.83
N ASP A 70 -5.41 -6.34 2.04
CA ASP A 70 -4.69 -6.74 0.85
C ASP A 70 -4.77 -5.70 -0.28
N GLY A 71 -3.70 -5.63 -1.06
CA GLY A 71 -3.62 -4.86 -2.28
C GLY A 71 -4.28 -5.56 -3.46
N VAL A 72 -4.22 -4.93 -4.63
CA VAL A 72 -4.80 -5.46 -5.87
C VAL A 72 -3.72 -6.11 -6.74
N ALA A 73 -4.00 -7.30 -7.25
CA ALA A 73 -3.15 -7.98 -8.21
C ALA A 73 -3.34 -7.40 -9.62
N ASN A 74 -2.25 -7.16 -10.33
CA ASN A 74 -2.27 -6.65 -11.69
C ASN A 74 -1.16 -7.34 -12.53
N SER A 75 -1.48 -7.67 -13.78
CA SER A 75 -0.56 -8.36 -14.72
C SER A 75 -0.02 -7.44 -15.82
N ILE A 76 -0.06 -6.12 -15.60
CA ILE A 76 0.40 -5.13 -16.60
C ILE A 76 1.88 -5.30 -17.01
N THR A 77 2.67 -5.97 -16.18
CA THR A 77 4.09 -6.27 -16.45
C THR A 77 4.33 -7.64 -17.10
N GLY A 78 3.27 -8.38 -17.42
CA GLY A 78 3.33 -9.75 -17.93
C GLY A 78 3.30 -10.84 -16.86
N ALA A 79 3.53 -10.49 -15.60
CA ALA A 79 3.37 -11.36 -14.45
C ALA A 79 2.44 -10.71 -13.43
N SER A 80 1.69 -11.53 -12.68
CA SER A 80 0.82 -11.00 -11.62
C SER A 80 1.65 -10.49 -10.46
N VAL A 81 1.51 -9.19 -10.14
CA VAL A 81 2.13 -8.54 -8.99
C VAL A 81 1.02 -7.88 -8.18
N THR A 82 1.05 -8.01 -6.85
CA THR A 82 0.10 -7.35 -5.97
C THR A 82 0.68 -6.01 -5.52
N TYR A 83 -0.13 -4.94 -5.55
CA TYR A 83 0.25 -3.57 -5.23
C TYR A 83 -0.66 -2.99 -4.15
N ALA A 84 -0.15 -2.03 -3.38
CA ALA A 84 -0.89 -1.20 -2.45
C ALA A 84 -1.60 -1.98 -1.31
N GLY A 85 -0.85 -2.89 -0.64
CA GLY A 85 -1.29 -3.52 0.61
C GLY A 85 -1.20 -2.55 1.79
N GLY A 86 -2.12 -2.65 2.74
CA GLY A 86 -2.14 -1.85 3.97
C GLY A 86 -1.08 -2.27 4.99
N GLY A 87 -0.64 -1.36 5.85
CA GLY A 87 0.27 -1.68 6.96
C GLY A 87 -0.45 -2.34 8.13
N GLY A 88 0.24 -3.23 8.85
CA GLY A 88 -0.27 -3.87 10.06
C GLY A 88 -0.31 -2.93 11.26
N GLY A 89 -1.31 -3.10 12.12
CA GLY A 89 -1.51 -2.35 13.35
C GLY A 89 -0.53 -2.77 14.46
N GLY A 90 -0.31 -1.86 15.41
CA GLY A 90 0.52 -2.14 16.59
C GLY A 90 -0.21 -2.93 17.67
N GLY A 91 0.46 -3.93 18.24
CA GLY A 91 -0.03 -4.65 19.42
C GLY A 91 0.31 -3.95 20.73
N ARG A 92 -0.20 -4.48 21.85
CA ARG A 92 0.01 -3.94 23.20
C ARG A 92 0.49 -5.02 24.17
N THR A 93 1.65 -4.81 24.77
CA THR A 93 2.25 -5.77 25.71
C THR A 93 2.53 -5.18 27.10
N ASP A 94 2.17 -3.91 27.36
CA ASP A 94 2.32 -3.28 28.68
C ASP A 94 1.50 -3.99 29.76
N GLY A 95 1.99 -4.02 30.96
CA GLY A 95 1.30 -4.62 32.10
C GLY A 95 1.00 -6.12 31.95
N GLY A 96 1.81 -6.87 31.21
CA GLY A 96 1.64 -8.30 31.02
C GLY A 96 0.57 -8.68 30.00
N LYS A 97 0.12 -7.73 29.17
CA LYS A 97 -0.78 -7.97 28.06
C LYS A 97 -0.04 -8.70 26.94
N GLY A 98 -0.47 -9.85 26.51
CA GLY A 98 0.17 -10.68 25.49
C GLY A 98 -0.24 -10.37 24.05
N GLY A 99 -0.43 -9.09 23.69
CA GLY A 99 -0.83 -8.72 22.35
C GLY A 99 0.21 -8.99 21.27
N THR A 100 -0.23 -9.36 20.08
CA THR A 100 0.61 -9.56 18.89
C THR A 100 0.53 -8.36 17.96
N ALA A 101 1.51 -8.20 17.12
CA ALA A 101 1.46 -7.23 16.02
C ALA A 101 0.55 -7.72 14.90
N GLY A 102 -0.06 -6.79 14.16
CA GLY A 102 -0.74 -7.08 12.91
C GLY A 102 0.26 -7.31 11.78
N ALA A 103 -0.04 -8.23 10.89
CA ALA A 103 0.71 -8.43 9.65
C ALA A 103 0.44 -7.29 8.66
N GLY A 104 1.38 -7.03 7.76
CA GLY A 104 1.11 -6.19 6.59
C GLY A 104 0.31 -6.96 5.54
N GLY A 105 -0.59 -6.26 4.81
CA GLY A 105 -1.35 -6.82 3.70
C GLY A 105 -0.46 -7.16 2.50
N SER A 106 -0.89 -8.12 1.70
CA SER A 106 -0.23 -8.47 0.44
C SER A 106 -0.14 -7.22 -0.46
N GLY A 107 0.95 -7.08 -1.20
CA GLY A 107 1.19 -5.88 -2.01
C GLY A 107 2.06 -4.85 -1.31
N GLY A 108 2.96 -5.31 -0.44
CA GLY A 108 4.02 -4.49 0.13
C GLY A 108 3.70 -3.83 1.46
N GLY A 109 2.63 -4.23 2.13
CA GLY A 109 2.33 -3.73 3.47
C GLY A 109 3.39 -4.15 4.50
N GLY A 110 3.85 -3.21 5.32
CA GLY A 110 4.79 -3.46 6.42
C GLY A 110 4.09 -4.00 7.65
N ALA A 111 4.68 -4.95 8.36
CA ALA A 111 4.13 -5.46 9.61
C ALA A 111 4.29 -4.46 10.76
N GLY A 112 3.32 -4.44 11.67
CA GLY A 112 3.42 -3.72 12.93
C GLY A 112 4.37 -4.38 13.91
N THR A 113 4.47 -3.82 15.12
CA THR A 113 5.17 -4.42 16.27
C THR A 113 4.27 -4.46 17.47
N ASN A 114 4.64 -5.22 18.49
CA ASN A 114 3.89 -5.30 19.74
C ASN A 114 4.67 -4.76 20.95
N ASP A 115 5.84 -4.22 20.71
CA ASP A 115 6.76 -3.65 21.67
C ASP A 115 7.31 -2.31 21.12
N ASN A 116 8.42 -1.84 21.71
CA ASN A 116 9.07 -0.59 21.26
C ASN A 116 10.09 -0.81 20.11
N SER A 117 10.10 -1.99 19.48
CA SER A 117 10.94 -2.18 18.29
C SER A 117 10.41 -1.41 17.09
N ALA A 118 11.26 -1.19 16.10
CA ALA A 118 10.86 -0.49 14.88
C ALA A 118 9.93 -1.41 14.04
N PRO A 119 8.75 -0.90 13.64
CA PRO A 119 7.90 -1.62 12.71
C PRO A 119 8.51 -1.66 11.31
N VAL A 120 7.96 -2.51 10.46
CA VAL A 120 8.46 -2.72 9.10
C VAL A 120 7.91 -1.63 8.17
N ALA A 121 8.79 -1.02 7.36
CA ALA A 121 8.36 -0.09 6.32
C ALA A 121 7.59 -0.80 5.20
N GLY A 122 6.75 -0.07 4.50
CA GLY A 122 6.15 -0.54 3.27
C GLY A 122 7.21 -0.81 2.19
N THR A 123 6.93 -1.75 1.30
CA THR A 123 7.86 -2.13 0.23
C THR A 123 7.86 -1.08 -0.88
N ASP A 124 9.04 -0.56 -1.23
CA ASP A 124 9.22 0.37 -2.33
C ASP A 124 8.82 -0.24 -3.68
N GLY A 125 8.22 0.60 -4.53
CA GLY A 125 7.74 0.21 -5.84
C GLY A 125 6.42 -0.58 -5.83
N LEU A 126 5.87 -0.87 -4.64
CA LEU A 126 4.56 -1.50 -4.50
C LEU A 126 3.50 -0.56 -3.90
N GLY A 127 3.90 0.57 -3.33
CA GLY A 127 2.97 1.53 -2.72
C GLY A 127 2.28 1.01 -1.46
N GLY A 128 2.92 0.09 -0.74
CA GLY A 128 2.37 -0.48 0.49
C GLY A 128 2.44 0.47 1.69
N GLY A 129 1.52 0.37 2.62
CA GLY A 129 1.53 1.12 3.88
C GLY A 129 2.63 0.64 4.83
N GLY A 130 3.18 1.54 5.65
CA GLY A 130 4.10 1.15 6.74
C GLY A 130 3.38 0.57 7.95
N GLY A 131 4.05 -0.29 8.68
CA GLY A 131 3.54 -0.88 9.92
C GLY A 131 3.47 0.12 11.07
N ALA A 132 2.57 -0.10 12.01
CA ALA A 132 2.44 0.71 13.22
C ALA A 132 3.32 0.16 14.36
N SER A 133 3.84 1.07 15.19
CA SER A 133 4.54 0.66 16.41
C SER A 133 3.57 0.13 17.45
N GLY A 134 4.04 -0.85 18.21
CA GLY A 134 3.35 -1.37 19.38
C GLY A 134 3.44 -0.42 20.59
N TYR A 135 2.70 -0.76 21.64
CA TYR A 135 2.74 -0.05 22.90
C TYR A 135 3.21 -0.96 24.04
N TYR A 136 4.35 -0.63 24.64
CA TYR A 136 4.92 -1.32 25.80
C TYR A 136 5.14 -0.35 26.98
N SER A 137 6.08 0.56 26.89
CA SER A 137 6.43 1.52 27.96
C SER A 137 6.66 2.95 27.45
N GLY A 138 6.32 3.22 26.21
CA GLY A 138 6.51 4.52 25.55
C GLY A 138 5.84 4.48 24.18
N SER A 139 5.89 5.60 23.47
CA SER A 139 5.47 5.67 22.07
C SER A 139 6.68 5.60 21.16
N SER A 140 6.66 4.75 20.17
CA SER A 140 7.57 4.81 19.01
C SER A 140 6.81 5.21 17.75
N ASN A 141 7.54 5.68 16.75
CA ASN A 141 6.92 6.08 15.49
C ASN A 141 6.54 4.84 14.66
N GLY A 142 5.48 4.96 13.87
CA GLY A 142 5.21 4.03 12.80
C GLY A 142 6.32 4.07 11.74
N ALA A 143 6.39 3.05 10.92
CA ALA A 143 7.29 3.00 9.77
C ALA A 143 6.73 3.76 8.58
N ASP A 144 7.61 4.18 7.68
CA ASP A 144 7.22 4.85 6.43
C ASP A 144 6.49 3.88 5.48
N GLY A 145 5.59 4.42 4.66
CA GLY A 145 5.04 3.69 3.53
C GLY A 145 6.10 3.49 2.43
N GLY A 146 5.94 2.45 1.64
CA GLY A 146 6.75 2.22 0.45
C GLY A 146 6.43 3.21 -0.66
N SER A 147 7.41 3.50 -1.52
CA SER A 147 7.19 4.33 -2.71
C SER A 147 6.18 3.65 -3.66
N GLY A 148 5.40 4.46 -4.38
CA GLY A 148 4.53 3.98 -5.44
C GLY A 148 5.30 3.66 -6.73
N VAL A 149 4.55 3.21 -7.73
CA VAL A 149 5.04 2.92 -9.08
C VAL A 149 4.05 3.47 -10.12
N VAL A 150 4.56 3.95 -11.24
CA VAL A 150 3.77 4.22 -12.44
C VAL A 150 4.20 3.26 -13.53
N ILE A 151 3.23 2.53 -14.10
CA ILE A 151 3.48 1.54 -15.15
C ILE A 151 2.61 1.88 -16.36
N ILE A 152 3.24 1.97 -17.53
CA ILE A 152 2.55 2.21 -18.79
C ILE A 152 2.88 1.02 -19.72
N SER A 153 1.84 0.38 -20.26
CA SER A 153 1.98 -0.73 -21.19
C SER A 153 1.21 -0.44 -22.49
N TYR A 154 1.79 -0.84 -23.63
CA TYR A 154 1.15 -0.74 -24.93
C TYR A 154 1.62 -1.88 -25.86
N ILE A 155 0.77 -2.24 -26.82
CA ILE A 155 1.07 -3.29 -27.80
C ILE A 155 1.99 -2.71 -28.88
N SER A 156 3.20 -3.26 -28.98
CA SER A 156 4.15 -2.99 -30.06
C SER A 156 5.31 -3.98 -30.02
N THR A 157 5.83 -4.36 -31.18
CA THR A 157 7.04 -5.20 -31.28
C THR A 157 8.32 -4.45 -30.93
N THR A 158 8.28 -3.11 -30.90
CA THR A 158 9.42 -2.25 -30.55
C THR A 158 8.96 -1.10 -29.66
N ALA A 159 9.85 -0.59 -28.80
CA ALA A 159 9.52 0.56 -27.98
C ALA A 159 9.21 1.80 -28.84
N LYS A 160 8.00 2.37 -28.68
CA LYS A 160 7.54 3.60 -29.35
C LYS A 160 7.74 4.84 -28.49
N ALA A 161 8.26 4.68 -27.29
CA ALA A 161 8.59 5.77 -26.39
C ALA A 161 9.86 5.45 -25.61
N VAL A 162 10.45 6.46 -25.01
CA VAL A 162 11.59 6.34 -24.09
C VAL A 162 11.20 6.90 -22.73
N GLY A 163 11.82 6.41 -21.67
CA GLY A 163 11.57 6.81 -20.28
C GLY A 163 11.25 5.62 -19.39
N GLY A 164 11.67 5.71 -18.14
CA GLY A 164 11.57 4.62 -17.17
C GLY A 164 12.45 3.41 -17.53
N THR A 165 12.25 2.31 -16.81
CA THR A 165 12.81 1.01 -17.18
C THR A 165 11.90 0.36 -18.20
N ILE A 166 12.46 -0.01 -19.37
CA ILE A 166 11.70 -0.59 -20.48
C ILE A 166 11.89 -2.10 -20.50
N THR A 167 10.79 -2.83 -20.48
CA THR A 167 10.75 -4.30 -20.64
C THR A 167 9.70 -4.67 -21.68
N SER A 168 9.65 -5.94 -22.08
CA SER A 168 8.61 -6.45 -22.96
C SER A 168 8.22 -7.87 -22.59
N TYR A 169 6.97 -8.23 -22.90
CA TYR A 169 6.47 -9.60 -22.79
C TYR A 169 5.49 -9.89 -23.93
N THR A 170 5.18 -11.17 -24.15
CA THR A 170 4.20 -11.59 -25.16
C THR A 170 3.04 -12.30 -24.48
N ASP A 171 1.84 -11.92 -24.84
CA ASP A 171 0.60 -12.54 -24.36
C ASP A 171 -0.42 -12.57 -25.51
N GLY A 172 -1.10 -13.73 -25.69
CA GLY A 172 -2.10 -13.91 -26.74
C GLY A 172 -1.61 -13.70 -28.18
N GLY A 173 -0.28 -13.72 -28.42
CA GLY A 173 0.33 -13.43 -29.72
C GLY A 173 0.73 -11.96 -29.92
N ASP A 174 0.32 -11.07 -29.01
CA ASP A 174 0.71 -9.66 -28.99
C ASP A 174 1.98 -9.44 -28.16
N THR A 175 2.86 -8.54 -28.62
CA THR A 175 4.01 -8.09 -27.83
C THR A 175 3.69 -6.77 -27.16
N TYR A 176 3.88 -6.73 -25.84
CA TYR A 176 3.66 -5.55 -24.99
C TYR A 176 5.01 -4.91 -24.65
N GLN A 177 5.10 -3.60 -24.80
CA GLN A 177 6.19 -2.79 -24.26
C GLN A 177 5.73 -2.18 -22.94
N VAL A 178 6.56 -2.26 -21.90
CA VAL A 178 6.24 -1.80 -20.55
C VAL A 178 7.27 -0.80 -20.09
N HIS A 179 6.82 0.37 -19.64
CA HIS A 179 7.64 1.40 -19.01
C HIS A 179 7.32 1.46 -17.52
N THR A 180 8.30 1.26 -16.66
CA THR A 180 8.15 1.28 -15.20
C THR A 180 8.95 2.43 -14.60
N PHE A 181 8.29 3.23 -13.76
CA PHE A 181 8.84 4.38 -13.06
C PHE A 181 8.67 4.16 -11.54
N THR A 182 9.77 3.94 -10.82
CA THR A 182 9.76 3.58 -9.39
C THR A 182 10.37 4.64 -8.47
N SER A 183 11.00 5.68 -9.02
CA SER A 183 11.67 6.71 -8.22
C SER A 183 10.92 8.03 -8.23
N SER A 184 10.89 8.74 -7.11
CA SER A 184 10.39 10.11 -7.00
C SER A 184 11.48 11.18 -7.20
N ALA A 185 12.74 10.78 -7.41
CA ALA A 185 13.91 11.67 -7.35
C ALA A 185 14.16 12.55 -8.59
N ALA A 186 13.43 12.34 -9.69
CA ALA A 186 13.53 13.17 -10.89
C ALA A 186 12.16 13.20 -11.61
N PRO A 187 11.86 14.28 -12.38
CA PRO A 187 10.68 14.28 -13.21
C PRO A 187 10.78 13.11 -14.20
N HIS A 188 9.81 12.20 -14.12
CA HIS A 188 9.71 11.08 -15.05
C HIS A 188 8.99 11.54 -16.31
N THR A 189 9.67 11.49 -17.43
CA THR A 189 9.10 11.81 -18.74
C THR A 189 9.01 10.55 -19.57
N ILE A 190 7.87 10.32 -20.19
CA ILE A 190 7.75 9.41 -21.33
C ILE A 190 7.70 10.26 -22.59
N THR A 191 8.64 10.04 -23.51
CA THR A 191 8.71 10.77 -24.77
C THR A 191 8.39 9.81 -25.90
N ALA A 192 7.37 10.13 -26.70
CA ALA A 192 7.00 9.35 -27.86
C ALA A 192 8.05 9.46 -28.96
N ASN A 193 8.48 8.34 -29.52
CA ASN A 193 9.38 8.28 -30.66
C ASN A 193 8.54 8.46 -31.94
N GLY A 194 8.32 9.68 -32.34
CA GLY A 194 7.91 10.20 -33.65
C GLY A 194 7.03 9.37 -34.60
N ASP A 195 6.23 8.46 -34.18
CA ASP A 195 5.14 7.86 -34.99
C ASP A 195 4.15 7.11 -34.11
N VAL A 196 3.40 7.88 -33.29
CA VAL A 196 2.35 7.34 -32.41
C VAL A 196 0.96 7.32 -33.07
N ALA A 197 0.88 7.34 -34.38
CA ALA A 197 -0.39 7.48 -35.11
C ALA A 197 -1.38 6.32 -34.85
N ASN A 198 -1.03 5.27 -34.11
CA ASN A 198 -1.94 4.14 -33.88
C ASN A 198 -1.69 3.31 -32.61
N THR A 199 -1.17 3.88 -31.54
CA THR A 199 -0.98 3.15 -30.28
C THR A 199 -2.14 3.43 -29.32
N ARG A 200 -2.99 2.44 -29.05
CA ARG A 200 -3.92 2.47 -27.92
C ARG A 200 -3.10 2.28 -26.64
N ALA A 201 -2.85 3.34 -25.92
CA ALA A 201 -2.39 3.26 -24.54
C ALA A 201 -3.55 2.72 -23.68
N GLN A 202 -3.36 1.59 -23.02
CA GLN A 202 -4.27 1.14 -21.97
C GLN A 202 -3.70 1.60 -20.63
N GLN A 203 -4.32 2.60 -20.03
CA GLN A 203 -4.07 2.99 -18.66
C GLN A 203 -4.94 2.09 -17.77
N LYS A 204 -4.31 1.25 -16.97
CA LYS A 204 -4.95 0.58 -15.82
C LYS A 204 -4.29 1.13 -14.57
N VAL A 205 -5.06 1.85 -13.81
CA VAL A 205 -4.73 2.29 -12.45
C VAL A 205 -5.07 1.17 -11.49
#